data_522685720a1c183801e3c6b61086870a
#
_entry.id   522685720a1c183801e3c6b61086870a
#
_cell.length_a   1.000
_cell.length_b   1.000
_cell.length_c   1.000
_cell.angle_alpha   90.00
_cell.angle_beta   90.00
_cell.angle_gamma   90.00
#
_symmetry.space_group_name_H-M   'P 1'
#
loop_
_entity.id
_entity.type
_entity.pdbx_description
1 polymer ?
#
loop_
_entity_poly.entity_id
_entity_poly.type
_entity_poly.pdbx_seq_one_letter_code
_entity_poly.pdbx_strand_id
1 'polypeptide(L)'
;LITALNGGKLIQNVSGHCNGPHSITNGEIRFRIESIHHQMMYPFDMNKKDYKVLYWSTKRLSSIYEGDGIGVPKCEPEIVLYNQENYPTCLAIQGHPEMMKPGIAHEIINGIIKTLI
;
A
#
# COMPACT_ATOMS: atom_id res chain seq x y z
N LEU A 1 -10.07 -4.70 0.47
CA LEU A 1 -11.33 -4.55 -0.25
C LEU A 1 -11.18 -3.68 -1.51
N ILE A 2 -10.61 -2.48 -1.40
CA ILE A 2 -10.46 -1.57 -2.54
C ILE A 2 -9.64 -2.22 -3.67
N THR A 3 -8.55 -2.92 -3.33
CA THR A 3 -7.72 -3.62 -4.31
C THR A 3 -8.51 -4.69 -5.04
N ALA A 4 -9.28 -5.50 -4.31
CA ALA A 4 -10.11 -6.55 -4.90
C ALA A 4 -11.21 -5.98 -5.80
N LEU A 5 -11.85 -4.88 -5.38
CA LEU A 5 -12.87 -4.19 -6.16
C LEU A 5 -12.32 -3.63 -7.48
N ASN A 6 -11.04 -3.31 -7.51
CA ASN A 6 -10.35 -2.83 -8.71
C ASN A 6 -9.78 -3.97 -9.58
N GLY A 7 -10.01 -5.23 -9.22
CA GLY A 7 -9.54 -6.38 -9.98
C GLY A 7 -8.16 -6.89 -9.59
N GLY A 8 -7.59 -6.34 -8.55
CA GLY A 8 -6.34 -6.84 -7.97
C GLY A 8 -6.57 -8.00 -7.03
N LYS A 9 -5.48 -8.58 -6.55
CA LYS A 9 -5.52 -9.69 -5.60
C LYS A 9 -5.06 -9.21 -4.23
N LEU A 10 -5.27 -10.06 -3.22
CA LEU A 10 -4.79 -9.84 -1.88
C LEU A 10 -3.86 -10.98 -1.48
N ILE A 11 -2.73 -10.64 -0.89
CA ILE A 11 -1.92 -11.60 -0.16
C ILE A 11 -2.64 -11.83 1.16
N GLN A 12 -3.07 -13.07 1.41
CA GLN A 12 -3.90 -13.38 2.56
C GLN A 12 -3.12 -13.41 3.87
N ASN A 13 -1.83 -13.71 3.79
CA ASN A 13 -1.00 -13.79 4.98
C ASN A 13 0.43 -13.31 4.68
N VAL A 14 0.84 -12.30 5.41
CA VAL A 14 2.22 -11.78 5.41
C VAL A 14 2.71 -11.68 6.85
N SER A 15 4.03 -11.65 7.04
CA SER A 15 4.66 -11.41 8.33
C SER A 15 5.31 -10.03 8.37
N GLY A 16 5.70 -9.57 9.56
CA GLY A 16 6.49 -8.36 9.73
C GLY A 16 5.74 -7.04 9.65
N HIS A 17 4.45 -7.05 9.28
CA HIS A 17 3.65 -5.82 9.11
C HIS A 17 2.67 -5.55 10.26
N CYS A 18 2.75 -6.32 11.35
CA CYS A 18 1.85 -6.18 12.50
C CYS A 18 2.57 -5.68 13.76
N ASN A 19 3.85 -5.35 13.69
CA ASN A 19 4.71 -5.13 14.84
C ASN A 19 5.02 -3.66 15.11
N GLY A 20 4.16 -2.75 14.69
CA GLY A 20 4.34 -1.32 14.90
C GLY A 20 4.87 -0.58 13.66
N PRO A 21 5.34 0.65 13.83
CA PRO A 21 5.71 1.49 12.69
C PRO A 21 6.93 0.98 11.95
N HIS A 22 6.94 1.18 10.64
CA HIS A 22 8.10 0.94 9.79
C HIS A 22 8.22 2.03 8.72
N SER A 23 9.37 2.10 8.08
CA SER A 23 9.64 3.09 7.05
C SER A 23 9.08 2.68 5.70
N ILE A 24 8.48 3.63 5.01
CA ILE A 24 8.02 3.49 3.63
C ILE A 24 8.65 4.59 2.76
N THR A 25 8.70 4.37 1.46
CA THR A 25 9.35 5.28 0.52
C THR A 25 8.63 5.30 -0.83
N ASN A 26 8.76 6.43 -1.53
CA ASN A 26 8.40 6.54 -2.95
C ASN A 26 9.62 6.49 -3.88
N GLY A 27 10.81 6.19 -3.33
CA GLY A 27 12.08 6.24 -4.03
C GLY A 27 12.90 7.51 -3.76
N GLU A 28 12.26 8.59 -3.31
CA GLU A 28 12.90 9.88 -3.01
C GLU A 28 12.75 10.26 -1.54
N ILE A 29 11.57 10.10 -1.00
CA ILE A 29 11.20 10.48 0.36
C ILE A 29 10.96 9.22 1.18
N ARG A 30 11.30 9.27 2.47
CA ARG A 30 11.01 8.23 3.45
C ARG A 30 10.24 8.82 4.60
N PHE A 31 9.28 8.08 5.12
CA PHE A 31 8.66 8.40 6.39
C PHE A 31 8.17 7.12 7.08
N ARG A 32 7.91 7.21 8.37
CA ARG A 32 7.41 6.07 9.15
C ARG A 32 5.89 6.12 9.20
N ILE A 33 5.28 4.94 9.10
CA ILE A 33 3.84 4.78 9.22
C ILE A 33 3.53 3.63 10.18
N GLU A 34 2.46 3.78 10.94
CA GLU A 34 1.98 2.71 11.82
C GLU A 34 1.45 1.55 11.00
N SER A 35 1.75 0.32 11.42
CA SER A 35 1.44 -0.88 10.63
C SER A 35 0.96 -2.01 11.54
N ILE A 36 -0.28 -2.45 11.29
CA ILE A 36 -0.91 -3.55 12.04
C ILE A 36 -1.72 -4.45 11.10
N HIS A 37 -1.15 -4.83 9.96
CA HIS A 37 -1.86 -5.66 8.99
C HIS A 37 -1.19 -7.01 8.76
N HIS A 38 -1.99 -8.03 8.47
CA HIS A 38 -1.56 -9.38 8.11
C HIS A 38 -1.79 -9.69 6.63
N GLN A 39 -2.58 -8.88 5.97
CA GLN A 39 -2.87 -8.97 4.54
C GLN A 39 -2.17 -7.85 3.80
N MET A 40 -1.96 -8.03 2.52
CA MET A 40 -1.25 -7.03 1.71
C MET A 40 -1.88 -6.93 0.33
N MET A 41 -1.93 -5.72 -0.20
CA MET A 41 -2.38 -5.47 -1.57
C MET A 41 -1.44 -6.14 -2.57
N TYR A 42 -2.01 -6.78 -3.59
CA TYR A 42 -1.27 -7.39 -4.69
C TYR A 42 -1.86 -6.94 -6.03
N PRO A 43 -1.49 -5.74 -6.50
CA PRO A 43 -2.01 -5.20 -7.76
C PRO A 43 -1.20 -5.66 -8.99
N PHE A 44 -0.15 -6.45 -8.81
CA PHE A 44 0.86 -6.73 -9.83
C PHE A 44 0.36 -7.55 -11.03
N ASP A 45 -0.81 -8.20 -10.92
CA ASP A 45 -1.45 -8.89 -12.03
C ASP A 45 -2.39 -7.97 -12.83
N MET A 46 -2.64 -6.76 -12.34
CA MET A 46 -3.45 -5.77 -13.05
C MET A 46 -2.67 -5.15 -14.20
N ASN A 47 -3.39 -4.55 -15.15
CA ASN A 47 -2.77 -3.75 -16.19
C ASN A 47 -2.03 -2.55 -15.54
N LYS A 48 -0.79 -2.35 -15.92
CA LYS A 48 0.07 -1.32 -15.33
C LYS A 48 -0.47 0.10 -15.46
N LYS A 49 -1.32 0.37 -16.41
CA LYS A 49 -1.98 1.69 -16.57
C LYS A 49 -3.06 1.96 -15.53
N ASP A 50 -3.56 0.91 -14.86
CA ASP A 50 -4.72 0.98 -13.98
C ASP A 50 -4.37 1.16 -12.51
N TYR A 51 -3.11 1.05 -12.17
CA TYR A 51 -2.65 1.28 -10.81
C TYR A 51 -1.25 1.87 -10.78
N LYS A 52 -0.93 2.50 -9.65
CA LYS A 52 0.43 2.98 -9.36
C LYS A 52 0.74 2.76 -7.88
N VAL A 53 1.83 2.07 -7.60
CA VAL A 53 2.35 1.96 -6.24
C VAL A 53 3.09 3.25 -5.91
N LEU A 54 2.51 4.07 -5.03
CA LEU A 54 3.07 5.37 -4.68
C LEU A 54 4.16 5.24 -3.61
N TYR A 55 3.92 4.39 -2.61
CA TYR A 55 4.87 4.13 -1.53
C TYR A 55 4.92 2.63 -1.23
N TRP A 56 6.09 2.16 -0.84
CA TRP A 56 6.34 0.76 -0.48
C TRP A 56 7.29 0.69 0.72
N SER A 57 7.31 -0.44 1.41
CA SER A 57 8.26 -0.70 2.51
C SER A 57 9.69 -0.54 2.02
N THR A 58 10.50 0.19 2.78
CA THR A 58 11.93 0.39 2.44
C THR A 58 12.71 -0.91 2.44
N LYS A 59 12.23 -1.90 3.21
CA LYS A 59 12.80 -3.26 3.28
C LYS A 59 11.67 -4.27 3.17
N ARG A 60 11.99 -5.46 2.69
CA ARG A 60 11.06 -6.58 2.78
C ARG A 60 10.96 -7.03 4.23
N LEU A 61 9.81 -6.85 4.83
CA LEU A 61 9.55 -7.23 6.22
C LEU A 61 8.95 -8.62 6.32
N SER A 62 8.22 -9.07 5.28
CA SER A 62 7.58 -10.37 5.28
C SER A 62 8.55 -11.46 4.82
N SER A 63 8.52 -12.59 5.51
CA SER A 63 9.21 -13.80 5.09
C SER A 63 8.29 -14.76 4.34
N ILE A 64 6.97 -14.48 4.33
CA ILE A 64 5.96 -15.31 3.68
C ILE A 64 4.99 -14.44 2.86
N TYR A 65 4.51 -15.01 1.75
CA TYR A 65 3.46 -14.39 0.94
C TYR A 65 2.49 -15.50 0.53
N GLU A 66 1.37 -15.61 1.23
CA GLU A 66 0.40 -16.69 1.04
C GLU A 66 -0.91 -16.15 0.49
N GLY A 67 -1.41 -16.76 -0.58
CA GLY A 67 -2.68 -16.41 -1.21
C GLY A 67 -2.82 -17.11 -2.56
N ASP A 68 -4.05 -17.22 -3.03
CA ASP A 68 -4.35 -17.86 -4.31
C ASP A 68 -3.81 -17.05 -5.49
N GLY A 69 -2.99 -17.69 -6.32
CA GLY A 69 -2.42 -17.05 -7.50
C GLY A 69 -1.41 -15.95 -7.18
N ILE A 70 -0.83 -15.98 -5.98
CA ILE A 70 0.16 -14.99 -5.54
C ILE A 70 1.57 -15.51 -5.76
N GLY A 71 2.39 -14.72 -6.43
CA GLY A 71 3.83 -14.92 -6.50
C GLY A 71 4.55 -14.04 -5.46
N VAL A 72 5.87 -14.00 -5.54
CA VAL A 72 6.65 -13.06 -4.72
C VAL A 72 6.44 -11.65 -5.30
N PRO A 73 5.91 -10.70 -4.51
CA PRO A 73 5.66 -9.36 -5.01
C PRO A 73 6.97 -8.62 -5.33
N LYS A 74 6.90 -7.69 -6.29
CA LYS A 74 8.04 -6.84 -6.66
C LYS A 74 8.52 -5.99 -5.48
N CYS A 75 7.56 -5.53 -4.68
CA CYS A 75 7.79 -4.76 -3.46
C CYS A 75 6.62 -5.04 -2.52
N GLU A 76 6.70 -4.56 -1.29
CA GLU A 76 5.61 -4.62 -0.33
C GLU A 76 4.86 -3.29 -0.35
N PRO A 77 3.73 -3.20 -1.10
CA PRO A 77 3.02 -1.92 -1.30
C PRO A 77 2.40 -1.42 -0.01
N GLU A 78 2.44 -0.11 0.18
CA GLU A 78 1.85 0.54 1.35
C GLU A 78 0.81 1.58 0.96
N ILE A 79 1.02 2.30 -0.14
CA ILE A 79 0.05 3.26 -0.68
C ILE A 79 -0.04 3.00 -2.19
N VAL A 80 -1.26 2.69 -2.65
CA VAL A 80 -1.52 2.39 -4.06
C VAL A 80 -2.67 3.26 -4.56
N LEU A 81 -2.45 3.88 -5.71
CA LEU A 81 -3.48 4.61 -6.44
C LEU A 81 -4.07 3.70 -7.50
N TYR A 82 -5.39 3.54 -7.51
CA TYR A 82 -6.13 2.83 -8.56
C TYR A 82 -6.87 3.86 -9.40
N ASN A 83 -6.64 3.84 -10.69
CA ASN A 83 -7.21 4.81 -11.63
C ASN A 83 -7.61 4.13 -12.93
N GLN A 84 -8.61 3.29 -12.86
CA GLN A 84 -9.16 2.58 -14.02
C GLN A 84 -10.23 3.43 -14.72
N GLU A 85 -10.30 3.29 -16.03
CA GLU A 85 -11.36 3.87 -16.83
C GLU A 85 -12.72 3.31 -16.36
N ASN A 86 -13.74 4.18 -16.22
CA ASN A 86 -15.10 3.86 -15.76
C ASN A 86 -15.21 3.45 -14.29
N TYR A 87 -14.14 3.56 -13.51
CA TYR A 87 -14.15 3.31 -12.06
C TYR A 87 -13.77 4.58 -11.31
N PRO A 88 -14.29 4.77 -10.10
CA PRO A 88 -13.80 5.88 -9.26
C PRO A 88 -12.31 5.75 -8.99
N THR A 89 -11.61 6.85 -8.98
CA THR A 89 -10.22 6.88 -8.52
C THR A 89 -10.18 6.56 -7.03
N CYS A 90 -9.33 5.61 -6.65
CA CYS A 90 -9.23 5.14 -5.27
C CYS A 90 -7.79 5.20 -4.79
N LEU A 91 -7.61 5.70 -3.57
CA LEU A 91 -6.33 5.65 -2.87
C LEU A 91 -6.44 4.62 -1.74
N ALA A 92 -5.61 3.60 -1.79
CA ALA A 92 -5.55 2.56 -0.76
C ALA A 92 -4.29 2.73 0.08
N ILE A 93 -4.46 2.80 1.39
CA ILE A 93 -3.37 2.97 2.35
C ILE A 93 -3.38 1.78 3.29
N GLN A 94 -2.27 1.06 3.33
CA GLN A 94 -2.11 -0.14 4.16
C GLN A 94 -1.85 0.22 5.63
N GLY A 95 -1.10 1.30 5.88
CA GLY A 95 -0.79 1.76 7.21
C GLY A 95 -1.94 2.50 7.90
N HIS A 96 -1.72 2.90 9.13
CA HIS A 96 -2.73 3.51 9.99
C HIS A 96 -2.31 4.91 10.47
N PRO A 97 -2.35 5.92 9.59
CA PRO A 97 -1.98 7.29 9.99
C PRO A 97 -2.87 7.85 11.11
N GLU A 98 -4.12 7.39 11.21
CA GLU A 98 -5.05 7.79 12.27
C GLU A 98 -4.61 7.38 13.67
N MET A 99 -3.71 6.41 13.77
CA MET A 99 -3.13 5.94 15.03
C MET A 99 -1.86 6.69 15.42
N MET A 100 -1.44 7.64 14.58
CA MET A 100 -0.20 8.40 14.77
C MET A 100 -0.49 9.82 15.22
N LYS A 101 0.44 10.42 15.96
CA LYS A 101 0.40 11.86 16.25
C LYS A 101 0.54 12.65 14.94
N PRO A 102 -0.09 13.84 14.82
CA PRO A 102 0.11 14.70 13.66
C PRO A 102 1.61 14.95 13.39
N GLY A 103 2.01 14.82 12.14
CA GLY A 103 3.41 14.99 11.74
C GLY A 103 3.61 14.75 10.25
N ILE A 104 4.81 14.35 9.87
CA ILE A 104 5.22 14.19 8.46
C ILE A 104 4.33 13.22 7.71
N ALA A 105 3.98 12.08 8.29
CA ALA A 105 3.13 11.09 7.64
C ALA A 105 1.77 11.69 7.25
N HIS A 106 1.15 12.44 8.15
CA HIS A 106 -0.12 13.12 7.88
C HIS A 106 0.01 14.17 6.78
N GLU A 107 1.08 14.95 6.81
CA GLU A 107 1.33 15.99 5.81
C GLU A 107 1.51 15.39 4.40
N ILE A 108 2.28 14.31 4.28
CA ILE A 108 2.52 13.64 3.01
C ILE A 108 1.22 13.02 2.48
N ILE A 109 0.48 12.30 3.31
CA ILE A 109 -0.78 11.67 2.91
C ILE A 109 -1.82 12.72 2.52
N ASN A 110 -1.96 13.78 3.28
CA ASN A 110 -2.85 14.88 2.95
C ASN A 110 -2.45 15.55 1.63
N GLY A 111 -1.16 15.70 1.37
CA GLY A 111 -0.66 16.20 0.11
C GLY A 111 -1.06 15.33 -1.07
N ILE A 112 -0.97 14.02 -0.94
CA ILE A 112 -1.41 13.05 -1.96
C ILE A 112 -2.91 13.21 -2.21
N ILE A 113 -3.72 13.24 -1.15
CA ILE A 113 -5.18 13.37 -1.27
C ILE A 113 -5.56 14.66 -1.99
N LYS A 114 -4.91 15.77 -1.66
CA LYS A 114 -5.19 17.07 -2.30
C LYS A 114 -4.89 17.06 -3.80
N THR A 115 -3.90 16.30 -4.26
CA THR A 115 -3.59 16.20 -5.69
C THR A 115 -4.63 15.40 -6.47
N LEU A 116 -5.47 14.62 -5.80
CA LEU A 116 -6.49 13.77 -6.42
C LEU A 116 -7.87 14.45 -6.53
N ILE A 117 -8.04 15.59 -5.88
CA ILE A 117 -9.33 16.33 -5.86
C ILE A 117 -9.44 17.30 -7.01
#